data_42280ee07a74738b7190cf5e22a1ac50
#
_entry.id   42280ee07a74738b7190cf5e22a1ac50
#
_cell.length_a   1.000
_cell.length_b   1.000
_cell.length_c   1.000
_cell.angle_alpha   90.00
_cell.angle_beta   90.00
_cell.angle_gamma   90.00
#
_symmetry.space_group_name_H-M   'P 1'
#
loop_
_entity.id
_entity.type
_entity.pdbx_description
1 polymer ?
#
loop_
_entity_poly.entity_id
_entity_poly.type
_entity_poly.pdbx_seq_one_letter_code
_entity_poly.pdbx_strand_id
1 'polypeptide(L)'
;MNEQLVLGLSLKETLEKEDFFISSSNLEAVTLLDNSDRWGSGVLLLIGPKGSGKTHLALIWCKENKAKHVKLETVLQEMEKGLNYDLVCVEDIDIIENAERLRKSKIEEGIFHLINSVGSRGGKLLISSRKMPNELSIGLKDLESRLQSFSKTNIKEPDDSLVMALLLKYFNDRQIHIKHSNLTYIATRINRTYSSIYNFVNYVDHKSLVLNAKLTRPFIDAALTHTEKKY
;
A
#
# COMPACT_ATOMS: atom_id res chain seq x y z
N MET A 1 5.77 -39.53 5.92
CA MET A 1 5.88 -38.19 6.51
C MET A 1 4.59 -37.48 6.17
N ASN A 2 3.73 -37.23 7.16
CA ASN A 2 2.46 -36.53 6.92
C ASN A 2 2.76 -35.04 6.74
N GLU A 3 2.61 -34.52 5.54
CA GLU A 3 2.55 -33.07 5.32
C GLU A 3 1.25 -32.54 5.93
N GLN A 4 1.39 -31.76 7.00
CA GLN A 4 0.28 -31.06 7.63
C GLN A 4 -0.13 -29.92 6.69
N LEU A 5 -1.31 -30.02 6.06
CA LEU A 5 -1.91 -28.96 5.27
C LEU A 5 -2.18 -27.76 6.16
N VAL A 6 -1.43 -26.69 5.98
CA VAL A 6 -1.66 -25.40 6.63
C VAL A 6 -2.87 -24.76 5.95
N LEU A 7 -4.03 -24.82 6.60
CA LEU A 7 -5.21 -24.06 6.21
C LEU A 7 -4.93 -22.57 6.36
N GLY A 8 -4.77 -21.87 5.26
CA GLY A 8 -4.66 -20.42 5.22
C GLY A 8 -5.96 -19.74 5.62
N LEU A 9 -6.18 -19.60 6.92
CA LEU A 9 -7.23 -18.71 7.43
C LEU A 9 -6.80 -17.26 7.15
N SER A 10 -7.47 -16.59 6.21
CA SER A 10 -7.31 -15.16 6.02
C SER A 10 -7.84 -14.46 7.26
N LEU A 11 -6.94 -14.03 8.15
CA LEU A 11 -7.27 -13.09 9.21
C LEU A 11 -7.83 -11.82 8.52
N LYS A 12 -9.05 -11.42 8.87
CA LYS A 12 -9.57 -10.09 8.50
C LYS A 12 -8.62 -9.08 9.13
N GLU A 13 -7.80 -8.43 8.31
CA GLU A 13 -7.02 -7.28 8.75
C GLU A 13 -8.01 -6.22 9.22
N THR A 14 -7.94 -5.86 10.49
CA THR A 14 -8.65 -4.69 11.00
C THR A 14 -7.96 -3.47 10.42
N LEU A 15 -8.68 -2.71 9.59
CA LEU A 15 -8.18 -1.49 8.94
C LEU A 15 -8.64 -0.27 9.74
N GLU A 16 -8.32 -0.26 11.03
CA GLU A 16 -8.61 0.87 11.90
C GLU A 16 -7.41 1.83 11.91
N LYS A 17 -7.66 3.11 12.21
CA LYS A 17 -6.61 4.15 12.25
C LYS A 17 -5.55 3.85 13.30
N GLU A 18 -5.95 3.23 14.40
CA GLU A 18 -5.10 2.82 15.51
C GLU A 18 -4.10 1.72 15.12
N ASP A 19 -4.40 0.94 14.07
CA ASP A 19 -3.53 -0.12 13.56
C ASP A 19 -2.46 0.40 12.59
N PHE A 20 -2.53 1.69 12.22
CA PHE A 20 -1.57 2.31 11.33
C PHE A 20 -0.46 3.02 12.11
N PHE A 21 0.75 2.48 12.05
CA PHE A 21 1.89 3.07 12.76
C PHE A 21 2.44 4.29 12.00
N ILE A 22 2.41 5.46 12.65
CA ILE A 22 2.93 6.72 12.10
C ILE A 22 4.41 6.86 12.47
N SER A 23 5.24 7.16 11.47
CA SER A 23 6.67 7.42 11.63
C SER A 23 7.11 8.56 10.69
N SER A 24 8.38 8.94 10.74
CA SER A 24 8.92 9.96 9.83
C SER A 24 8.81 9.58 8.35
N SER A 25 8.69 8.30 8.03
CA SER A 25 8.56 7.81 6.66
C SER A 25 7.16 8.01 6.04
N ASN A 26 6.12 8.19 6.86
CA ASN A 26 4.73 8.33 6.38
C ASN A 26 3.96 9.53 6.97
N LEU A 27 4.56 10.30 7.89
CA LEU A 27 3.92 11.41 8.59
C LEU A 27 3.32 12.46 7.64
N GLU A 28 4.03 12.80 6.57
CA GLU A 28 3.56 13.77 5.58
C GLU A 28 2.30 13.28 4.89
N ALA A 29 2.27 12.00 4.49
CA ALA A 29 1.11 11.39 3.85
C ALA A 29 -0.12 11.40 4.77
N VAL A 30 0.05 11.01 6.04
CA VAL A 30 -1.03 11.05 7.04
C VAL A 30 -1.52 12.49 7.24
N THR A 31 -0.60 13.45 7.40
CA THR A 31 -0.95 14.85 7.62
C THR A 31 -1.74 15.44 6.46
N LEU A 32 -1.40 15.11 5.20
CA LEU A 32 -2.14 15.59 4.03
C LEU A 32 -3.50 14.90 3.87
N LEU A 33 -3.61 13.63 4.23
CA LEU A 33 -4.89 12.92 4.22
C LEU A 33 -5.85 13.47 5.27
N ASP A 34 -5.36 13.80 6.46
CA ASP A 34 -6.16 14.41 7.53
C ASP A 34 -6.60 15.85 7.18
N ASN A 35 -5.91 16.52 6.24
CA ASN A 35 -6.16 17.92 5.85
C ASN A 35 -6.43 18.05 4.35
N SER A 36 -7.53 17.48 3.87
CA SER A 36 -7.87 17.47 2.44
C SER A 36 -8.07 18.88 1.81
N ASP A 37 -8.25 19.93 2.61
CA ASP A 37 -8.30 21.32 2.12
C ASP A 37 -6.96 21.82 1.59
N ARG A 38 -5.87 21.16 1.94
CA ARG A 38 -4.53 21.43 1.40
C ARG A 38 -4.26 20.80 0.03
N TRP A 39 -5.22 20.06 -0.51
CA TRP A 39 -5.08 19.45 -1.84
C TRP A 39 -5.40 20.46 -2.94
N GLY A 40 -4.56 21.40 -3.21
CA GLY A 40 -4.69 22.50 -4.18
C GLY A 40 -5.82 22.40 -5.21
N SER A 41 -5.73 21.42 -6.13
CA SER A 41 -6.75 21.15 -7.15
C SER A 41 -7.87 20.19 -6.69
N GLY A 42 -7.95 19.85 -5.39
CA GLY A 42 -8.85 18.81 -4.89
C GLY A 42 -8.38 17.36 -5.18
N VAL A 43 -7.21 17.18 -5.79
CA VAL A 43 -6.64 15.86 -6.09
C VAL A 43 -5.34 15.65 -5.33
N LEU A 44 -5.21 14.49 -4.66
CA LEU A 44 -3.97 14.06 -4.01
C LEU A 44 -3.50 12.73 -4.59
N LEU A 45 -2.23 12.68 -4.97
CA LEU A 45 -1.53 11.45 -5.33
C LEU A 45 -0.77 10.91 -4.12
N LEU A 46 -1.19 9.74 -3.64
CA LEU A 46 -0.54 8.99 -2.57
C LEU A 46 0.42 7.98 -3.19
N ILE A 47 1.70 8.26 -3.12
CA ILE A 47 2.75 7.47 -3.76
C ILE A 47 3.52 6.68 -2.70
N GLY A 48 4.00 5.50 -3.06
CA GLY A 48 4.85 4.71 -2.17
C GLY A 48 5.04 3.27 -2.64
N PRO A 49 6.05 2.57 -2.13
CA PRO A 49 6.37 1.22 -2.56
C PRO A 49 5.27 0.20 -2.23
N LYS A 50 5.37 -1.00 -2.81
CA LYS A 50 4.44 -2.10 -2.48
C LYS A 50 4.55 -2.44 -1.00
N GLY A 51 3.40 -2.59 -0.33
CA GLY A 51 3.33 -2.92 1.09
C GLY A 51 3.49 -1.73 2.05
N SER A 52 3.64 -0.49 1.55
CA SER A 52 3.83 0.71 2.38
C SER A 52 2.57 1.19 3.12
N GLY A 53 1.45 0.50 2.97
CA GLY A 53 0.20 0.87 3.66
C GLY A 53 -0.68 1.86 2.91
N LYS A 54 -0.43 2.14 1.61
CA LYS A 54 -1.30 3.04 0.80
C LYS A 54 -2.77 2.66 0.86
N THR A 55 -3.07 1.38 0.60
CA THR A 55 -4.45 0.86 0.67
C THR A 55 -5.05 1.06 2.07
N HIS A 56 -4.27 0.84 3.13
CA HIS A 56 -4.73 1.05 4.50
C HIS A 56 -5.12 2.52 4.71
N LEU A 57 -4.22 3.46 4.38
CA LEU A 57 -4.50 4.90 4.49
C LEU A 57 -5.67 5.34 3.59
N ALA A 58 -5.74 4.81 2.37
CA ALA A 58 -6.84 5.10 1.45
C ALA A 58 -8.20 4.67 2.02
N LEU A 59 -8.27 3.47 2.61
CA LEU A 59 -9.50 2.95 3.23
C LEU A 59 -9.88 3.69 4.51
N ILE A 60 -8.90 4.09 5.35
CA ILE A 60 -9.14 4.97 6.50
C ILE A 60 -9.75 6.28 6.01
N TRP A 61 -9.12 6.94 5.02
CA TRP A 61 -9.63 8.19 4.45
C TRP A 61 -11.04 8.03 3.88
N CYS A 62 -11.30 6.95 3.16
CA CYS A 62 -12.63 6.65 2.63
C CYS A 62 -13.66 6.49 3.75
N LYS A 63 -13.33 5.78 4.82
CA LYS A 63 -14.22 5.55 5.97
C LYS A 63 -14.54 6.86 6.72
N GLU A 64 -13.51 7.65 7.04
CA GLU A 64 -13.65 8.90 7.76
C GLU A 64 -14.46 9.95 6.98
N ASN A 65 -14.28 10.02 5.66
CA ASN A 65 -14.91 11.01 4.80
C ASN A 65 -16.16 10.49 4.08
N LYS A 66 -16.58 9.24 4.29
CA LYS A 66 -17.65 8.56 3.53
C LYS A 66 -17.41 8.62 2.02
N ALA A 67 -16.15 8.55 1.61
CA ALA A 67 -15.74 8.61 0.22
C ALA A 67 -16.01 7.28 -0.50
N LYS A 68 -16.29 7.35 -1.79
CA LYS A 68 -16.45 6.16 -2.63
C LYS A 68 -15.08 5.58 -2.97
N HIS A 69 -14.85 4.35 -2.57
CA HIS A 69 -13.70 3.57 -3.03
C HIS A 69 -14.02 2.90 -4.37
N VAL A 70 -13.23 3.18 -5.38
CA VAL A 70 -13.38 2.68 -6.76
C VAL A 70 -12.12 1.93 -7.17
N LYS A 71 -12.27 0.71 -7.64
CA LYS A 71 -11.16 -0.04 -8.23
C LYS A 71 -10.89 0.46 -9.66
N LEU A 72 -9.64 0.50 -10.06
CA LEU A 72 -9.23 0.97 -11.38
C LEU A 72 -9.97 0.22 -12.51
N GLU A 73 -10.14 -1.11 -12.37
CA GLU A 73 -10.82 -1.95 -13.37
C GLU A 73 -12.30 -1.61 -13.54
N THR A 74 -12.92 -1.02 -12.53
CA THR A 74 -14.36 -0.68 -12.51
C THR A 74 -14.65 0.79 -12.74
N VAL A 75 -13.62 1.64 -12.88
CA VAL A 75 -13.76 3.09 -13.11
C VAL A 75 -14.72 3.38 -14.27
N LEU A 76 -14.58 2.71 -15.40
CA LEU A 76 -15.45 2.92 -16.56
C LEU A 76 -16.91 2.57 -16.26
N GLN A 77 -17.17 1.44 -15.60
CA GLN A 77 -18.51 1.02 -15.24
C GLN A 77 -19.18 1.98 -14.24
N GLU A 78 -18.40 2.50 -13.30
CA GLU A 78 -18.87 3.50 -12.33
C GLU A 78 -19.18 4.82 -13.05
N MET A 79 -18.38 5.23 -14.04
CA MET A 79 -18.63 6.41 -14.86
C MET A 79 -19.90 6.26 -15.70
N GLU A 80 -20.12 5.10 -16.34
CA GLU A 80 -21.31 4.80 -17.13
C GLU A 80 -22.61 4.81 -16.30
N LYS A 81 -22.52 4.41 -15.02
CA LYS A 81 -23.64 4.50 -14.06
C LYS A 81 -23.94 5.92 -13.59
N GLY A 82 -23.16 6.93 -14.04
CA GLY A 82 -23.27 8.30 -13.60
C GLY A 82 -22.75 8.49 -12.19
N LEU A 83 -21.44 8.31 -12.01
CA LEU A 83 -20.75 8.48 -10.73
C LEU A 83 -21.07 9.85 -10.14
N ASN A 84 -21.86 9.88 -9.08
CA ASN A 84 -22.32 11.10 -8.41
C ASN A 84 -21.79 11.19 -6.97
N TYR A 85 -20.46 11.05 -6.84
CA TYR A 85 -19.78 11.16 -5.55
C TYR A 85 -18.81 12.35 -5.57
N ASP A 86 -18.86 13.14 -4.52
CA ASP A 86 -17.96 14.29 -4.37
C ASP A 86 -16.59 13.86 -3.83
N LEU A 87 -16.52 12.75 -3.10
CA LEU A 87 -15.31 12.24 -2.51
C LEU A 87 -15.04 10.83 -3.05
N VAL A 88 -13.94 10.65 -3.75
CA VAL A 88 -13.59 9.40 -4.43
C VAL A 88 -12.15 9.01 -4.17
N CYS A 89 -11.90 7.72 -4.02
CA CYS A 89 -10.57 7.13 -4.00
C CYS A 89 -10.42 6.10 -5.13
N VAL A 90 -9.33 6.19 -5.88
CA VAL A 90 -8.92 5.21 -6.89
C VAL A 90 -7.54 4.68 -6.53
N GLU A 91 -7.40 3.36 -6.41
CA GLU A 91 -6.13 2.75 -6.04
C GLU A 91 -5.35 2.19 -7.22
N ASP A 92 -4.01 2.16 -7.01
CA ASP A 92 -3.02 1.49 -7.87
C ASP A 92 -3.11 1.89 -9.35
N ILE A 93 -3.10 3.20 -9.64
CA ILE A 93 -3.17 3.71 -11.02
C ILE A 93 -2.03 3.15 -11.91
N ASP A 94 -0.89 2.76 -11.32
CA ASP A 94 0.25 2.19 -12.04
C ASP A 94 -0.05 0.82 -12.68
N ILE A 95 -1.10 0.11 -12.24
CA ILE A 95 -1.55 -1.15 -12.88
C ILE A 95 -1.97 -0.93 -14.35
N ILE A 96 -2.34 0.29 -14.73
CA ILE A 96 -2.70 0.64 -16.12
C ILE A 96 -1.60 0.28 -17.13
N GLU A 97 -0.32 0.27 -16.70
CA GLU A 97 0.81 -0.08 -17.56
C GLU A 97 0.78 -1.54 -18.05
N ASN A 98 0.16 -2.43 -17.25
CA ASN A 98 0.05 -3.86 -17.56
C ASN A 98 -1.23 -4.19 -18.36
N ALA A 99 -2.07 -3.19 -18.62
CA ALA A 99 -3.30 -3.40 -19.38
C ALA A 99 -3.01 -3.49 -20.89
N GLU A 100 -3.78 -4.31 -21.60
CA GLU A 100 -3.76 -4.33 -23.06
C GLU A 100 -4.07 -2.94 -23.64
N ARG A 101 -3.48 -2.61 -24.76
CA ARG A 101 -3.51 -1.25 -25.36
C ARG A 101 -4.90 -0.63 -25.45
N LEU A 102 -5.89 -1.39 -25.94
CA LEU A 102 -7.28 -0.90 -26.06
C LEU A 102 -7.94 -0.67 -24.69
N ARG A 103 -7.71 -1.58 -23.75
CA ARG A 103 -8.21 -1.47 -22.38
C ARG A 103 -7.55 -0.31 -21.65
N LYS A 104 -6.23 -0.12 -21.86
CA LYS A 104 -5.45 0.98 -21.30
C LYS A 104 -6.02 2.33 -21.70
N SER A 105 -6.26 2.57 -23.01
CA SER A 105 -6.84 3.82 -23.51
C SER A 105 -8.18 4.13 -22.86
N LYS A 106 -9.07 3.14 -22.76
CA LYS A 106 -10.37 3.32 -22.10
C LYS A 106 -10.25 3.66 -20.61
N ILE A 107 -9.33 3.01 -19.89
CA ILE A 107 -9.08 3.30 -18.47
C ILE A 107 -8.54 4.73 -18.31
N GLU A 108 -7.60 5.15 -19.15
CA GLU A 108 -7.07 6.52 -19.16
C GLU A 108 -8.16 7.57 -19.39
N GLU A 109 -9.03 7.33 -20.35
CA GLU A 109 -10.21 8.17 -20.62
C GLU A 109 -11.16 8.20 -19.39
N GLY A 110 -11.43 7.04 -18.78
CA GLY A 110 -12.26 6.94 -17.60
C GLY A 110 -11.70 7.72 -16.40
N ILE A 111 -10.39 7.64 -16.15
CA ILE A 111 -9.74 8.42 -15.10
C ILE A 111 -9.79 9.91 -15.41
N PHE A 112 -9.55 10.30 -16.66
CA PHE A 112 -9.63 11.69 -17.08
C PHE A 112 -11.03 12.27 -16.87
N HIS A 113 -12.07 11.53 -17.24
CA HIS A 113 -13.46 11.92 -17.00
C HIS A 113 -13.80 11.96 -15.50
N LEU A 114 -13.30 11.02 -14.71
CA LEU A 114 -13.48 11.02 -13.26
C LEU A 114 -12.89 12.29 -12.61
N ILE A 115 -11.66 12.63 -12.98
CA ILE A 115 -10.99 13.86 -12.52
C ILE A 115 -11.85 15.10 -12.84
N ASN A 116 -12.34 15.20 -14.07
CA ASN A 116 -13.20 16.32 -14.48
C ASN A 116 -14.53 16.34 -13.71
N SER A 117 -15.16 15.19 -13.56
CA SER A 117 -16.45 15.04 -12.89
C SER A 117 -16.36 15.40 -11.40
N VAL A 118 -15.35 14.93 -10.69
CA VAL A 118 -15.12 15.28 -9.28
C VAL A 118 -14.74 16.76 -9.15
N GLY A 119 -13.82 17.25 -9.99
CA GLY A 119 -13.36 18.64 -9.95
C GLY A 119 -14.48 19.66 -10.23
N SER A 120 -15.38 19.39 -11.19
CA SER A 120 -16.49 20.29 -11.51
C SER A 120 -17.51 20.48 -10.37
N ARG A 121 -17.53 19.54 -9.43
CA ARG A 121 -18.36 19.60 -8.21
C ARG A 121 -17.63 20.14 -6.98
N GLY A 122 -16.37 20.55 -7.12
CA GLY A 122 -15.53 20.94 -5.97
C GLY A 122 -15.20 19.77 -5.04
N GLY A 123 -15.28 18.55 -5.55
CA GLY A 123 -15.03 17.34 -4.80
C GLY A 123 -13.55 17.08 -4.53
N LYS A 124 -13.24 15.92 -3.91
CA LYS A 124 -11.88 15.48 -3.61
C LYS A 124 -11.62 14.10 -4.23
N LEU A 125 -10.44 13.91 -4.82
CA LEU A 125 -10.02 12.65 -5.43
C LEU A 125 -8.68 12.22 -4.87
N LEU A 126 -8.66 11.08 -4.19
CA LEU A 126 -7.44 10.40 -3.76
C LEU A 126 -7.05 9.36 -4.81
N ILE A 127 -5.81 9.41 -5.30
CA ILE A 127 -5.28 8.42 -6.24
C ILE A 127 -4.03 7.80 -5.63
N SER A 128 -3.97 6.47 -5.51
CA SER A 128 -2.75 5.80 -5.07
C SER A 128 -1.93 5.26 -6.25
N SER A 129 -0.60 5.24 -6.09
CA SER A 129 0.36 4.74 -7.07
C SER A 129 1.62 4.21 -6.41
N ARG A 130 2.32 3.29 -7.08
CA ARG A 130 3.68 2.88 -6.69
C ARG A 130 4.74 3.72 -7.37
N LYS A 131 4.38 4.39 -8.47
CA LYS A 131 5.27 5.20 -9.30
C LYS A 131 4.89 6.67 -9.26
N MET A 132 5.88 7.53 -9.45
CA MET A 132 5.63 8.95 -9.67
C MET A 132 4.91 9.15 -11.03
N PRO A 133 4.11 10.22 -11.20
CA PRO A 133 3.40 10.48 -12.46
C PRO A 133 4.29 10.54 -13.69
N ASN A 134 5.51 11.05 -13.56
CA ASN A 134 6.49 11.12 -14.66
C ASN A 134 7.13 9.77 -15.01
N GLU A 135 6.95 8.76 -14.18
CA GLU A 135 7.40 7.38 -14.40
C GLU A 135 6.30 6.50 -15.01
N LEU A 136 5.06 7.01 -15.05
CA LEU A 136 3.92 6.29 -15.62
C LEU A 136 3.90 6.44 -17.15
N SER A 137 3.78 5.33 -17.85
CA SER A 137 3.60 5.31 -19.29
C SER A 137 2.13 5.62 -19.64
N ILE A 138 1.72 6.88 -19.60
CA ILE A 138 0.38 7.35 -19.95
C ILE A 138 0.32 7.74 -21.42
N GLY A 139 -0.67 7.22 -22.16
CA GLY A 139 -0.88 7.54 -23.58
C GLY A 139 -1.66 8.83 -23.80
N LEU A 140 -2.61 9.13 -22.91
CA LEU A 140 -3.44 10.34 -22.98
C LEU A 140 -2.67 11.54 -22.39
N LYS A 141 -2.16 12.43 -23.25
CA LYS A 141 -1.32 13.59 -22.89
C LYS A 141 -1.98 14.53 -21.85
N ASP A 142 -3.28 14.75 -21.97
CA ASP A 142 -4.01 15.61 -21.03
C ASP A 142 -4.06 14.98 -19.63
N LEU A 143 -4.23 13.67 -19.53
CA LEU A 143 -4.18 12.95 -18.26
C LEU A 143 -2.77 12.99 -17.65
N GLU A 144 -1.74 12.75 -18.46
CA GLU A 144 -0.33 12.82 -18.03
C GLU A 144 -0.02 14.18 -17.42
N SER A 145 -0.34 15.26 -18.13
CA SER A 145 -0.11 16.65 -17.68
C SER A 145 -0.83 16.95 -16.36
N ARG A 146 -2.08 16.52 -16.22
CA ARG A 146 -2.86 16.71 -14.98
C ARG A 146 -2.27 15.94 -13.81
N LEU A 147 -1.94 14.66 -13.98
CA LEU A 147 -1.32 13.87 -12.92
C LEU A 147 0.00 14.50 -12.44
N GLN A 148 0.77 15.12 -13.36
CA GLN A 148 1.99 15.82 -12.98
C GLN A 148 1.73 17.11 -12.19
N SER A 149 0.61 17.79 -12.43
CA SER A 149 0.26 19.06 -11.77
C SER A 149 -0.35 18.91 -10.37
N PHE A 150 -0.88 17.75 -10.02
CA PHE A 150 -1.60 17.53 -8.76
C PHE A 150 -0.68 17.51 -7.55
N SER A 151 -1.27 17.78 -6.38
CA SER A 151 -0.60 17.59 -5.09
C SER A 151 -0.16 16.15 -4.90
N LYS A 152 1.05 15.94 -4.37
CA LYS A 152 1.65 14.62 -4.19
C LYS A 152 2.17 14.47 -2.78
N THR A 153 2.06 13.26 -2.26
CA THR A 153 2.74 12.85 -1.03
C THR A 153 3.34 11.47 -1.21
N ASN A 154 4.46 11.22 -0.55
CA ASN A 154 5.21 9.99 -0.74
C ASN A 154 5.43 9.28 0.60
N ILE A 155 4.98 8.03 0.68
CA ILE A 155 5.37 7.13 1.75
C ILE A 155 6.75 6.57 1.40
N LYS A 156 7.74 6.92 2.20
CA LYS A 156 9.14 6.48 2.03
C LYS A 156 9.31 5.05 2.52
N GLU A 157 10.49 4.47 2.24
CA GLU A 157 10.88 3.20 2.87
C GLU A 157 10.92 3.34 4.40
N PRO A 158 10.66 2.25 5.16
CA PRO A 158 10.49 2.33 6.59
C PRO A 158 11.78 2.76 7.32
N ASP A 159 11.63 3.70 8.24
CA ASP A 159 12.66 4.06 9.20
C ASP A 159 12.81 2.98 10.29
N ASP A 160 13.85 3.12 11.16
CA ASP A 160 14.16 2.12 12.18
C ASP A 160 12.99 1.84 13.13
N SER A 161 12.23 2.86 13.48
CA SER A 161 11.07 2.74 14.35
C SER A 161 9.94 1.97 13.68
N LEU A 162 9.69 2.24 12.39
CA LEU A 162 8.68 1.53 11.62
C LEU A 162 9.10 0.10 11.29
N VAL A 163 10.38 -0.19 11.02
CA VAL A 163 10.88 -1.56 10.88
C VAL A 163 10.56 -2.40 12.12
N MET A 164 10.87 -1.86 13.32
CA MET A 164 10.59 -2.55 14.58
C MET A 164 9.09 -2.79 14.78
N ALA A 165 8.26 -1.77 14.51
CA ALA A 165 6.81 -1.86 14.65
C ALA A 165 6.21 -2.88 13.67
N LEU A 166 6.64 -2.87 12.40
CA LEU A 166 6.16 -3.83 11.38
C LEU A 166 6.56 -5.27 11.70
N LEU A 167 7.82 -5.49 12.12
CA LEU A 167 8.26 -6.81 12.55
C LEU A 167 7.41 -7.32 13.71
N LEU A 168 7.22 -6.49 14.75
CA LEU A 168 6.41 -6.86 15.91
C LEU A 168 4.96 -7.15 15.52
N LYS A 169 4.35 -6.28 14.72
CA LYS A 169 2.99 -6.48 14.20
C LYS A 169 2.88 -7.80 13.43
N TYR A 170 3.73 -8.03 12.43
CA TYR A 170 3.64 -9.22 11.59
C TYR A 170 3.91 -10.53 12.35
N PHE A 171 4.76 -10.52 13.37
CA PHE A 171 4.92 -11.68 14.26
C PHE A 171 3.70 -11.90 15.15
N ASN A 172 3.13 -10.83 15.71
CA ASN A 172 1.91 -10.91 16.54
C ASN A 172 0.71 -11.41 15.72
N ASP A 173 0.51 -10.91 14.50
CA ASP A 173 -0.57 -11.32 13.59
C ASP A 173 -0.52 -12.84 13.30
N ARG A 174 0.68 -13.44 13.39
CA ARG A 174 0.93 -14.89 13.21
C ARG A 174 1.03 -15.65 14.54
N GLN A 175 0.76 -14.97 15.67
CA GLN A 175 0.87 -15.54 17.01
C GLN A 175 2.29 -16.09 17.33
N ILE A 176 3.31 -15.52 16.72
CA ILE A 176 4.71 -15.89 16.95
C ILE A 176 5.30 -14.99 18.04
N HIS A 177 5.60 -15.59 19.19
CA HIS A 177 6.27 -14.86 20.27
C HIS A 177 7.77 -14.72 19.99
N ILE A 178 8.22 -13.48 19.80
CA ILE A 178 9.62 -13.15 19.57
C ILE A 178 10.21 -12.38 20.77
N LYS A 179 11.41 -12.78 21.21
CA LYS A 179 12.13 -12.03 22.23
C LYS A 179 12.61 -10.69 21.70
N HIS A 180 12.52 -9.64 22.53
CA HIS A 180 12.97 -8.29 22.13
C HIS A 180 14.41 -8.28 21.58
N SER A 181 15.34 -9.04 22.18
CA SER A 181 16.72 -9.16 21.70
C SER A 181 16.83 -9.76 20.29
N ASN A 182 15.92 -10.65 19.90
CA ASN A 182 15.86 -11.20 18.54
C ASN A 182 15.22 -10.20 17.56
N LEU A 183 14.18 -9.49 18.01
CA LEU A 183 13.53 -8.44 17.22
C LEU A 183 14.55 -7.35 16.84
N THR A 184 15.29 -6.80 17.82
CA THR A 184 16.34 -5.82 17.58
C THR A 184 17.43 -6.36 16.66
N TYR A 185 17.82 -7.61 16.85
CA TYR A 185 18.81 -8.27 15.99
C TYR A 185 18.38 -8.35 14.53
N ILE A 186 17.13 -8.70 14.27
CA ILE A 186 16.56 -8.75 12.92
C ILE A 186 16.50 -7.33 12.35
N ALA A 187 15.97 -6.37 13.09
CA ALA A 187 15.78 -5.00 12.64
C ALA A 187 17.09 -4.30 12.20
N THR A 188 18.21 -4.67 12.80
CA THR A 188 19.54 -4.12 12.43
C THR A 188 20.16 -4.75 11.18
N ARG A 189 19.61 -5.86 10.68
CA ARG A 189 20.19 -6.65 9.57
C ARG A 189 19.28 -6.80 8.36
N ILE A 190 17.99 -6.68 8.56
CA ILE A 190 17.03 -6.83 7.47
C ILE A 190 17.10 -5.64 6.50
N ASN A 191 16.91 -5.89 5.21
CA ASN A 191 16.73 -4.82 4.23
C ASN A 191 15.49 -3.98 4.57
N ARG A 192 15.66 -2.65 4.63
CA ARG A 192 14.65 -1.69 5.06
C ARG A 192 13.61 -1.43 3.99
N THR A 193 12.99 -2.50 3.46
CA THR A 193 11.85 -2.42 2.57
C THR A 193 10.67 -3.14 3.17
N TYR A 194 9.46 -2.66 2.90
CA TYR A 194 8.22 -3.30 3.37
C TYR A 194 8.13 -4.76 2.90
N SER A 195 8.53 -5.01 1.65
CA SER A 195 8.54 -6.35 1.08
C SER A 195 9.52 -7.29 1.77
N SER A 196 10.73 -6.82 2.10
CA SER A 196 11.73 -7.65 2.80
C SER A 196 11.25 -8.04 4.19
N ILE A 197 10.67 -7.08 4.93
CA ILE A 197 10.12 -7.32 6.28
C ILE A 197 8.99 -8.36 6.21
N TYR A 198 8.04 -8.17 5.30
CA TYR A 198 6.91 -9.08 5.12
C TYR A 198 7.36 -10.49 4.70
N ASN A 199 8.25 -10.59 3.71
CA ASN A 199 8.75 -11.87 3.20
C ASN A 199 9.58 -12.62 4.26
N PHE A 200 10.37 -11.90 5.05
CA PHE A 200 11.12 -12.48 6.15
C PHE A 200 10.20 -13.13 7.18
N VAL A 201 9.19 -12.40 7.65
CA VAL A 201 8.26 -12.94 8.64
C VAL A 201 7.46 -14.12 8.09
N ASN A 202 7.01 -14.07 6.83
CA ASN A 202 6.34 -15.19 6.17
C ASN A 202 7.24 -16.43 6.07
N TYR A 203 8.53 -16.24 5.73
CA TYR A 203 9.47 -17.33 5.67
C TYR A 203 9.70 -17.97 7.05
N VAL A 204 9.88 -17.14 8.07
CA VAL A 204 10.05 -17.59 9.46
C VAL A 204 8.82 -18.37 9.92
N ASP A 205 7.61 -17.87 9.68
CA ASP A 205 6.36 -18.52 10.02
C ASP A 205 6.26 -19.91 9.39
N HIS A 206 6.36 -19.97 8.07
CA HIS A 206 6.31 -21.25 7.34
C HIS A 206 7.37 -22.23 7.81
N LYS A 207 8.62 -21.80 7.98
CA LYS A 207 9.72 -22.69 8.38
C LYS A 207 9.64 -23.13 9.83
N SER A 208 9.20 -22.26 10.74
CA SER A 208 9.02 -22.63 12.16
C SER A 208 7.94 -23.70 12.32
N LEU A 209 6.85 -23.62 11.56
CA LEU A 209 5.78 -24.63 11.54
C LEU A 209 6.28 -25.98 10.97
N VAL A 210 6.94 -25.96 9.81
CA VAL A 210 7.41 -27.19 9.14
C VAL A 210 8.46 -27.91 9.97
N LEU A 211 9.38 -27.17 10.61
CA LEU A 211 10.50 -27.76 11.36
C LEU A 211 10.20 -27.90 12.86
N ASN A 212 9.05 -27.45 13.32
CA ASN A 212 8.73 -27.30 14.75
C ASN A 212 9.89 -26.62 15.54
N ALA A 213 10.48 -25.59 14.91
CA ALA A 213 11.72 -24.98 15.37
C ALA A 213 11.47 -23.72 16.18
N LYS A 214 12.26 -23.55 17.26
CA LYS A 214 12.28 -22.28 18.02
C LYS A 214 13.09 -21.23 17.27
N LEU A 215 12.71 -19.93 17.42
CA LEU A 215 13.41 -18.79 16.85
C LEU A 215 14.75 -18.55 17.57
N THR A 216 15.74 -19.39 17.28
CA THR A 216 17.13 -19.24 17.74
C THR A 216 17.91 -18.32 16.80
N ARG A 217 19.05 -17.80 17.27
CA ARG A 217 19.94 -16.94 16.45
C ARG A 217 20.37 -17.62 15.13
N PRO A 218 20.85 -18.86 15.15
CA PRO A 218 21.21 -19.55 13.90
C PRO A 218 20.04 -19.72 12.93
N PHE A 219 18.82 -19.94 13.44
CA PHE A 219 17.62 -20.01 12.61
C PHE A 219 17.30 -18.63 11.98
N ILE A 220 17.40 -17.55 12.75
CA ILE A 220 17.18 -16.18 12.28
C ILE A 220 18.21 -15.81 11.19
N ASP A 221 19.48 -16.13 11.40
CA ASP A 221 20.55 -15.85 10.42
C ASP A 221 20.35 -16.61 9.11
N ALA A 222 19.97 -17.88 9.19
CA ALA A 222 19.60 -18.66 8.01
C ALA A 222 18.40 -18.05 7.26
N ALA A 223 17.40 -17.57 7.99
CA ALA A 223 16.23 -16.93 7.42
C ALA A 223 16.57 -15.59 6.75
N LEU A 224 17.38 -14.72 7.37
CA LEU A 224 17.87 -13.48 6.79
C LEU A 224 18.63 -13.74 5.49
N THR A 225 19.61 -14.64 5.51
CA THR A 225 20.40 -15.00 4.31
C THR A 225 19.52 -15.54 3.18
N HIS A 226 18.50 -16.33 3.51
CA HIS A 226 17.61 -16.91 2.50
C HIS A 226 16.76 -15.83 1.82
N THR A 227 16.22 -14.88 2.59
CA THR A 227 15.34 -13.83 2.07
C THR A 227 16.10 -12.75 1.32
N GLU A 228 17.38 -12.48 1.66
CA GLU A 228 18.24 -11.56 0.91
C GLU A 228 18.62 -12.06 -0.48
N LYS A 229 18.84 -13.38 -0.63
CA LYS A 229 19.25 -13.98 -1.92
C LYS A 229 18.11 -14.09 -2.94
N LYS A 230 16.87 -13.94 -2.51
CA LYS A 230 15.69 -14.21 -3.34
C LYS A 230 15.09 -12.94 -3.94
N TYR A 231 15.54 -11.77 -3.51
CA TYR A 231 15.07 -10.45 -3.92
C TYR A 231 16.23 -9.47 -4.10
#